data_b3b0cc9b893d0b5bca8cba723a0eb184
#
_entry.id   b3b0cc9b893d0b5bca8cba723a0eb184
#
_cell.length_a   1.000
_cell.length_b   1.000
_cell.length_c   1.000
_cell.angle_alpha   90.00
_cell.angle_beta   90.00
_cell.angle_gamma   90.00
#
_symmetry.space_group_name_H-M   'P 1'
#
loop_
_entity.id
_entity.type
_entity.pdbx_description
1 polymer ?
#
loop_
_entity_poly.entity_id
_entity_poly.type
_entity_poly.pdbx_seq_one_letter_code
_entity_poly.pdbx_strand_id
1 'polypeptide(L)'
;MPAAVYVLAAGVFTMVTSEFAVAGLMPQLADSLGTGIEQIGYLVTVFAIAMTVGGPALTLALLRVTPRTALLTIFVIFFAGNLLAASATSYPAMVAARVVTGVAAQAFFGIAISLCARLVDPGIRGRAVGVALNGLMLGTLLGLPLATLIGGRLGWQAAFWGIAVLTVIAAGLTLALVRNPVAEPDSAEVRTRLTGELAVFRRPQLLLALASSTMIIGATFAMFSFLTPILTRISGFGGDTVPLLLLAYGAATLLGNIVVGRLADRHTGGVLLIGTTLNLAFLVGFALLADVPLPAVVFMLGIGLVGITMNPAMAVRVQRAGSTRPLVNTVHASFITLGVILGSGLGSALIPGHGLRAPIVLGIGFAVVAVISVLPMLRNPHLRNGTRPEVEMPSVGSEQPGTMSAGASN
;
A
#
# COMPACT_ATOMS: atom_id res chain seq x y z
N MET A 1 8.30 -1.81 23.75
CA MET A 1 8.77 -1.93 22.37
C MET A 1 10.19 -1.41 22.27
N PRO A 2 11.14 -2.10 21.62
CA PRO A 2 12.50 -1.60 21.38
C PRO A 2 12.48 -0.31 20.56
N ALA A 3 13.38 0.64 20.83
CA ALA A 3 13.50 1.89 20.06
C ALA A 3 13.73 1.65 18.56
N ALA A 4 14.42 0.56 18.21
CA ALA A 4 14.64 0.14 16.83
C ALA A 4 13.34 -0.01 16.01
N VAL A 5 12.24 -0.46 16.61
CA VAL A 5 10.94 -0.61 15.91
C VAL A 5 10.37 0.76 15.51
N TYR A 6 10.51 1.77 16.37
CA TYR A 6 10.08 3.15 16.05
C TYR A 6 10.97 3.80 14.99
N VAL A 7 12.27 3.47 14.98
CA VAL A 7 13.21 3.92 13.93
C VAL A 7 12.82 3.33 12.57
N LEU A 8 12.45 2.05 12.54
CA LEU A 8 11.95 1.41 11.31
C LEU A 8 10.64 2.03 10.84
N ALA A 9 9.73 2.38 11.77
CA ALA A 9 8.51 3.12 11.45
C ALA A 9 8.81 4.52 10.85
N ALA A 10 9.81 5.24 11.38
CA ALA A 10 10.25 6.51 10.81
C ALA A 10 10.85 6.35 9.40
N GLY A 11 11.58 5.26 9.16
CA GLY A 11 12.05 4.90 7.81
C GLY A 11 10.89 4.64 6.85
N VAL A 12 9.88 3.86 7.28
CA VAL A 12 8.65 3.62 6.49
C VAL A 12 7.95 4.96 6.18
N PHE A 13 7.79 5.83 7.16
CA PHE A 13 7.24 7.18 6.97
C PHE A 13 7.99 7.96 5.88
N THR A 14 9.32 7.94 5.92
CA THR A 14 10.17 8.66 4.95
C THR A 14 9.98 8.12 3.53
N MET A 15 9.92 6.78 3.35
CA MET A 15 9.70 6.14 2.06
C MET A 15 8.33 6.51 1.47
N VAL A 16 7.27 6.43 2.29
CA VAL A 16 5.89 6.77 1.88
C VAL A 16 5.73 8.26 1.56
N THR A 17 6.40 9.13 2.32
CA THR A 17 6.40 10.58 2.04
C THR A 17 6.97 10.86 0.64
N SER A 18 8.05 10.19 0.22
CA SER A 18 8.60 10.31 -1.14
C SER A 18 7.67 9.73 -2.20
N GLU A 19 6.98 8.63 -1.88
CA GLU A 19 6.01 8.02 -2.79
C GLU A 19 4.92 9.02 -3.20
N PHE A 20 4.32 9.70 -2.23
CA PHE A 20 3.21 10.64 -2.47
C PHE A 20 3.64 12.06 -2.85
N ALA A 21 4.92 12.44 -2.67
CA ALA A 21 5.40 13.79 -2.93
C ALA A 21 5.09 14.27 -4.36
N VAL A 22 5.30 13.41 -5.37
CA VAL A 22 5.04 13.77 -6.79
C VAL A 22 3.57 14.12 -7.03
N ALA A 23 2.63 13.36 -6.45
CA ALA A 23 1.20 13.64 -6.60
C ALA A 23 0.82 15.00 -5.98
N GLY A 24 1.47 15.38 -4.86
CA GLY A 24 1.29 16.68 -4.22
C GLY A 24 1.90 17.85 -5.00
N LEU A 25 3.01 17.59 -5.69
CA LEU A 25 3.80 18.61 -6.41
C LEU A 25 3.52 18.65 -7.90
N MET A 26 2.51 17.93 -8.39
CA MET A 26 2.28 17.69 -9.81
C MET A 26 2.19 18.99 -10.64
N PRO A 27 1.44 20.04 -10.26
CA PRO A 27 1.42 21.28 -11.02
C PRO A 27 2.79 21.97 -11.10
N GLN A 28 3.51 22.08 -9.97
CA GLN A 28 4.82 22.74 -9.91
C GLN A 28 5.88 21.99 -10.72
N LEU A 29 5.84 20.65 -10.69
CA LEU A 29 6.74 19.81 -11.50
C LEU A 29 6.44 19.95 -12.99
N ALA A 30 5.16 19.98 -13.38
CA ALA A 30 4.78 20.15 -14.78
C ALA A 30 5.30 21.48 -15.33
N ASP A 31 5.05 22.56 -14.60
CA ASP A 31 5.47 23.92 -14.99
C ASP A 31 7.00 24.05 -15.03
N SER A 32 7.71 23.50 -14.03
CA SER A 32 9.17 23.62 -13.92
C SER A 32 9.94 22.77 -14.94
N LEU A 33 9.42 21.57 -15.27
CA LEU A 33 10.06 20.65 -16.22
C LEU A 33 9.56 20.86 -17.66
N GLY A 34 8.64 21.83 -17.88
CA GLY A 34 8.09 22.12 -19.20
C GLY A 34 7.31 20.95 -19.80
N THR A 35 6.57 20.21 -18.95
CA THR A 35 5.86 18.99 -19.33
C THR A 35 4.37 19.08 -19.00
N GLY A 36 3.56 18.19 -19.57
CA GLY A 36 2.16 18.09 -19.20
C GLY A 36 1.93 17.36 -17.86
N ILE A 37 0.76 17.58 -17.26
CA ILE A 37 0.31 16.90 -16.04
C ILE A 37 0.33 15.38 -16.24
N GLU A 38 -0.01 14.90 -17.44
CA GLU A 38 0.00 13.50 -17.83
C GLU A 38 1.39 12.87 -17.71
N GLN A 39 2.44 13.61 -18.10
CA GLN A 39 3.82 13.13 -17.98
C GLN A 39 4.23 13.04 -16.51
N ILE A 40 3.86 14.00 -15.68
CA ILE A 40 4.12 13.92 -14.25
C ILE A 40 3.33 12.77 -13.60
N GLY A 41 2.11 12.51 -14.07
CA GLY A 41 1.32 11.32 -13.63
C GLY A 41 2.04 10.00 -13.89
N TYR A 42 2.77 9.86 -15.01
CA TYR A 42 3.60 8.68 -15.27
C TYR A 42 4.74 8.51 -14.28
N LEU A 43 5.21 9.55 -13.58
CA LEU A 43 6.22 9.40 -12.53
C LEU A 43 5.70 8.60 -11.33
N VAL A 44 4.39 8.66 -11.04
CA VAL A 44 3.74 7.80 -10.03
C VAL A 44 3.72 6.36 -10.52
N THR A 45 3.37 6.15 -11.79
CA THR A 45 3.37 4.83 -12.43
C THR A 45 4.76 4.19 -12.47
N VAL A 46 5.77 4.96 -12.87
CA VAL A 46 7.19 4.52 -12.93
C VAL A 46 7.68 4.10 -11.54
N PHE A 47 7.37 4.88 -10.51
CA PHE A 47 7.71 4.53 -9.14
C PHE A 47 7.07 3.21 -8.72
N ALA A 48 5.78 3.01 -8.99
CA ALA A 48 5.05 1.78 -8.65
C ALA A 48 5.58 0.55 -9.43
N ILE A 49 5.96 0.71 -10.71
CA ILE A 49 6.62 -0.35 -11.49
C ILE A 49 7.99 -0.68 -10.89
N ALA A 50 8.78 0.33 -10.55
CA ALA A 50 10.08 0.16 -9.93
C ALA A 50 9.99 -0.55 -8.57
N MET A 51 8.97 -0.24 -7.77
CA MET A 51 8.66 -0.98 -6.54
C MET A 51 8.39 -2.45 -6.83
N THR A 52 7.51 -2.74 -7.79
CA THR A 52 7.03 -4.10 -8.07
C THR A 52 8.13 -5.01 -8.63
N VAL A 53 8.97 -4.49 -9.52
CA VAL A 53 10.00 -5.27 -10.24
C VAL A 53 11.35 -5.16 -9.56
N GLY A 54 11.79 -3.94 -9.28
CA GLY A 54 13.14 -3.67 -8.78
C GLY A 54 13.29 -3.94 -7.28
N GLY A 55 12.23 -3.72 -6.50
CA GLY A 55 12.26 -3.94 -5.05
C GLY A 55 12.61 -5.37 -4.65
N PRO A 56 11.91 -6.40 -5.16
CA PRO A 56 12.27 -7.79 -4.93
C PRO A 56 13.69 -8.13 -5.39
N ALA A 57 14.13 -7.61 -6.54
CA ALA A 57 15.49 -7.83 -7.05
C ALA A 57 16.54 -7.27 -6.09
N LEU A 58 16.36 -6.04 -5.59
CA LEU A 58 17.27 -5.44 -4.60
C LEU A 58 17.22 -6.21 -3.27
N THR A 59 16.04 -6.62 -2.82
CA THR A 59 15.89 -7.43 -1.61
C THR A 59 16.68 -8.74 -1.73
N LEU A 60 16.56 -9.43 -2.86
CA LEU A 60 17.33 -10.67 -3.13
C LEU A 60 18.84 -10.44 -3.13
N ALA A 61 19.29 -9.34 -3.75
CA ALA A 61 20.72 -8.97 -3.76
C ALA A 61 21.26 -8.73 -2.35
N LEU A 62 20.42 -8.23 -1.44
CA LEU A 62 20.79 -7.90 -0.06
C LEU A 62 20.59 -9.05 0.94
N LEU A 63 20.09 -10.23 0.52
CA LEU A 63 19.88 -11.39 1.42
C LEU A 63 21.17 -11.90 2.07
N ARG A 64 22.33 -11.65 1.46
CA ARG A 64 23.62 -12.13 1.95
C ARG A 64 24.28 -11.20 2.96
N VAL A 65 23.74 -10.01 3.17
CA VAL A 65 24.27 -9.03 4.14
C VAL A 65 23.36 -8.96 5.38
N THR A 66 23.93 -8.45 6.47
CA THR A 66 23.13 -8.31 7.70
C THR A 66 21.97 -7.34 7.51
N PRO A 67 20.83 -7.53 8.20
CA PRO A 67 19.67 -6.66 8.04
C PRO A 67 19.97 -5.16 8.26
N ARG A 68 20.84 -4.84 9.22
CA ARG A 68 21.28 -3.46 9.46
C ARG A 68 22.04 -2.89 8.27
N THR A 69 22.99 -3.63 7.71
CA THR A 69 23.77 -3.22 6.53
C THR A 69 22.83 -3.07 5.33
N ALA A 70 21.89 -4.01 5.12
CA ALA A 70 20.92 -3.93 4.04
C ALA A 70 20.08 -2.64 4.14
N LEU A 71 19.56 -2.30 5.33
CA LEU A 71 18.79 -1.06 5.54
C LEU A 71 19.63 0.19 5.28
N LEU A 72 20.88 0.23 5.75
CA LEU A 72 21.78 1.36 5.49
C LEU A 72 22.10 1.52 4.00
N THR A 73 22.35 0.42 3.29
CA THR A 73 22.54 0.42 1.83
C THR A 73 21.31 0.97 1.11
N ILE A 74 20.11 0.54 1.53
CA ILE A 74 18.86 1.04 0.96
C ILE A 74 18.68 2.53 1.23
N PHE A 75 19.01 3.02 2.45
CA PHE A 75 18.97 4.46 2.73
C PHE A 75 19.95 5.25 1.86
N VAL A 76 21.14 4.73 1.58
CA VAL A 76 22.10 5.39 0.67
C VAL A 76 21.52 5.48 -0.75
N ILE A 77 20.95 4.38 -1.26
CA ILE A 77 20.31 4.36 -2.59
C ILE A 77 19.12 5.33 -2.63
N PHE A 78 18.28 5.32 -1.60
CA PHE A 78 17.11 6.19 -1.51
C PHE A 78 17.48 7.66 -1.37
N PHE A 79 18.52 7.98 -0.59
CA PHE A 79 19.08 9.31 -0.49
C PHE A 79 19.59 9.81 -1.84
N ALA A 80 20.40 9.00 -2.53
CA ALA A 80 20.90 9.34 -3.86
C ALA A 80 19.75 9.59 -4.86
N GLY A 81 18.69 8.78 -4.82
CA GLY A 81 17.51 8.97 -5.65
C GLY A 81 16.75 10.27 -5.33
N ASN A 82 16.58 10.63 -4.04
CA ASN A 82 15.94 11.88 -3.68
C ASN A 82 16.84 13.11 -3.97
N LEU A 83 18.15 12.96 -3.85
CA LEU A 83 19.10 14.00 -4.25
C LEU A 83 19.03 14.24 -5.77
N LEU A 84 18.99 13.17 -6.57
CA LEU A 84 18.77 13.26 -8.01
C LEU A 84 17.43 13.93 -8.33
N ALA A 85 16.36 13.59 -7.61
CA ALA A 85 15.06 14.24 -7.77
C ALA A 85 15.14 15.75 -7.44
N ALA A 86 15.76 16.12 -6.30
CA ALA A 86 15.90 17.51 -5.87
C ALA A 86 16.71 18.37 -6.84
N SER A 87 17.68 17.76 -7.55
CA SER A 87 18.54 18.44 -8.53
C SER A 87 18.11 18.23 -9.99
N ALA A 88 16.96 17.57 -10.23
CA ALA A 88 16.50 17.29 -11.59
C ALA A 88 16.14 18.56 -12.35
N THR A 89 16.74 18.75 -13.52
CA THR A 89 16.44 19.86 -14.45
C THR A 89 15.69 19.38 -15.68
N SER A 90 15.39 18.08 -15.78
CA SER A 90 14.71 17.48 -16.92
C SER A 90 13.80 16.32 -16.48
N TYR A 91 12.77 16.05 -17.27
CA TYR A 91 11.86 14.93 -17.04
C TYR A 91 12.57 13.57 -16.97
N PRO A 92 13.53 13.21 -17.89
CA PRO A 92 14.23 11.94 -17.79
C PRO A 92 15.06 11.78 -16.49
N ALA A 93 15.67 12.86 -15.98
CA ALA A 93 16.37 12.82 -14.69
C ALA A 93 15.40 12.51 -13.53
N MET A 94 14.21 13.12 -13.56
CA MET A 94 13.15 12.81 -12.59
C MET A 94 12.66 11.37 -12.71
N VAL A 95 12.49 10.82 -13.93
CA VAL A 95 12.17 9.41 -14.16
C VAL A 95 13.21 8.49 -13.52
N ALA A 96 14.51 8.74 -13.76
CA ALA A 96 15.59 7.97 -13.15
C ALA A 96 15.56 8.02 -11.62
N ALA A 97 15.32 9.22 -11.06
CA ALA A 97 15.16 9.40 -9.61
C ALA A 97 13.99 8.57 -9.04
N ARG A 98 12.85 8.52 -9.75
CA ARG A 98 11.67 7.74 -9.34
C ARG A 98 11.92 6.23 -9.42
N VAL A 99 12.66 5.75 -10.41
CA VAL A 99 13.08 4.34 -10.50
C VAL A 99 13.94 3.98 -9.28
N VAL A 100 15.00 4.76 -9.02
CA VAL A 100 15.92 4.50 -7.90
C VAL A 100 15.19 4.52 -6.55
N THR A 101 14.36 5.54 -6.31
CA THR A 101 13.63 5.67 -5.05
C THR A 101 12.56 4.60 -4.89
N GLY A 102 11.87 4.18 -5.96
CA GLY A 102 10.85 3.12 -5.92
C GLY A 102 11.45 1.75 -5.58
N VAL A 103 12.56 1.38 -6.22
CA VAL A 103 13.32 0.14 -5.94
C VAL A 103 13.73 0.10 -4.45
N ALA A 104 14.29 1.20 -3.95
CA ALA A 104 14.74 1.30 -2.57
C ALA A 104 13.57 1.23 -1.56
N ALA A 105 12.46 1.92 -1.84
CA ALA A 105 11.29 1.95 -0.96
C ALA A 105 10.70 0.55 -0.74
N GLN A 106 10.49 -0.23 -1.80
CA GLN A 106 9.94 -1.57 -1.67
C GLN A 106 10.88 -2.52 -0.93
N ALA A 107 12.18 -2.48 -1.23
CA ALA A 107 13.17 -3.28 -0.52
C ALA A 107 13.21 -2.93 0.97
N PHE A 108 13.07 -1.63 1.30
CA PHE A 108 12.98 -1.17 2.68
C PHE A 108 11.77 -1.76 3.40
N PHE A 109 10.57 -1.69 2.80
CA PHE A 109 9.35 -2.25 3.40
C PHE A 109 9.50 -3.72 3.73
N GLY A 110 10.01 -4.52 2.81
CA GLY A 110 10.20 -5.96 3.01
C GLY A 110 11.13 -6.27 4.19
N ILE A 111 12.31 -5.63 4.23
CA ILE A 111 13.32 -5.87 5.26
C ILE A 111 12.89 -5.27 6.61
N ALA A 112 12.31 -4.06 6.63
CA ALA A 112 11.90 -3.39 7.86
C ALA A 112 10.78 -4.15 8.58
N ILE A 113 9.74 -4.61 7.86
CA ILE A 113 8.65 -5.38 8.45
C ILE A 113 9.16 -6.72 9.00
N SER A 114 9.99 -7.43 8.23
CA SER A 114 10.61 -8.68 8.68
C SER A 114 11.47 -8.46 9.94
N LEU A 115 12.28 -7.41 9.94
CA LEU A 115 13.15 -7.09 11.08
C LEU A 115 12.33 -6.69 12.32
N CYS A 116 11.26 -5.90 12.18
CA CYS A 116 10.37 -5.57 13.29
C CYS A 116 9.85 -6.81 14.02
N ALA A 117 9.46 -7.85 13.27
CA ALA A 117 8.99 -9.11 13.85
C ALA A 117 10.11 -9.90 14.55
N ARG A 118 11.36 -9.76 14.11
CA ARG A 118 12.54 -10.46 14.68
C ARG A 118 13.16 -9.74 15.88
N LEU A 119 12.88 -8.46 16.07
CA LEU A 119 13.42 -7.66 17.18
C LEU A 119 12.65 -7.82 18.49
N VAL A 120 11.57 -8.60 18.51
CA VAL A 120 10.66 -8.73 19.65
C VAL A 120 10.29 -10.19 19.87
N ASP A 121 9.82 -10.50 21.09
CA ASP A 121 9.32 -11.82 21.44
C ASP A 121 8.14 -12.27 20.58
N PRO A 122 7.95 -13.57 20.33
CA PRO A 122 6.88 -14.12 19.49
C PRO A 122 5.48 -13.58 19.82
N GLY A 123 5.17 -13.39 21.10
CA GLY A 123 3.84 -12.96 21.58
C GLY A 123 3.47 -11.50 21.20
N ILE A 124 4.44 -10.67 20.83
CA ILE A 124 4.22 -9.24 20.51
C ILE A 124 4.66 -8.86 19.09
N ARG A 125 5.00 -9.85 18.23
CA ARG A 125 5.42 -9.61 16.82
C ARG A 125 4.39 -8.80 16.03
N GLY A 126 3.11 -9.15 16.14
CA GLY A 126 2.04 -8.41 15.48
C GLY A 126 1.98 -6.94 15.89
N ARG A 127 2.21 -6.65 17.18
CA ARG A 127 2.24 -5.27 17.69
C ARG A 127 3.45 -4.48 17.16
N ALA A 128 4.61 -5.13 17.01
CA ALA A 128 5.80 -4.49 16.45
C ALA A 128 5.62 -4.15 14.97
N VAL A 129 5.07 -5.08 14.18
CA VAL A 129 4.70 -4.83 12.77
C VAL A 129 3.65 -3.71 12.68
N GLY A 130 2.67 -3.69 13.59
CA GLY A 130 1.68 -2.61 13.68
C GLY A 130 2.29 -1.23 13.88
N VAL A 131 3.34 -1.11 14.71
CA VAL A 131 4.09 0.15 14.88
C VAL A 131 4.78 0.56 13.58
N ALA A 132 5.40 -0.37 12.85
CA ALA A 132 5.99 -0.07 11.54
C ALA A 132 4.93 0.42 10.53
N LEU A 133 3.75 -0.20 10.50
CA LEU A 133 2.63 0.20 9.66
C LEU A 133 2.03 1.55 10.05
N ASN A 134 2.17 2.01 11.31
CA ASN A 134 1.82 3.39 11.67
C ASN A 134 2.70 4.40 10.95
N GLY A 135 3.96 4.07 10.65
CA GLY A 135 4.83 4.89 9.79
C GLY A 135 4.23 5.08 8.39
N LEU A 136 3.69 4.01 7.80
CA LEU A 136 2.99 4.06 6.51
C LEU A 136 1.75 4.96 6.59
N MET A 137 0.93 4.81 7.64
CA MET A 137 -0.28 5.64 7.82
C MET A 137 0.06 7.12 8.00
N LEU A 138 1.09 7.43 8.79
CA LEU A 138 1.54 8.82 8.96
C LEU A 138 2.13 9.38 7.67
N GLY A 139 2.87 8.58 6.89
CA GLY A 139 3.38 8.97 5.58
C GLY A 139 2.26 9.28 4.59
N THR A 140 1.21 8.47 4.57
CA THR A 140 0.02 8.72 3.74
C THR A 140 -0.75 9.97 4.18
N LEU A 141 -0.88 10.17 5.52
CA LEU A 141 -1.58 11.33 6.08
C LEU A 141 -0.84 12.64 5.83
N LEU A 142 0.47 12.66 6.07
CA LEU A 142 1.27 13.88 6.10
C LEU A 142 2.12 14.10 4.84
N GLY A 143 2.49 13.02 4.15
CA GLY A 143 3.45 13.09 3.03
C GLY A 143 3.00 14.02 1.91
N LEU A 144 1.79 13.81 1.42
CA LEU A 144 1.23 14.61 0.33
C LEU A 144 1.01 16.09 0.74
N PRO A 145 0.34 16.40 1.87
CA PRO A 145 0.15 17.79 2.28
C PRO A 145 1.46 18.52 2.62
N LEU A 146 2.41 17.86 3.27
CA LEU A 146 3.72 18.46 3.56
C LEU A 146 4.50 18.76 2.29
N ALA A 147 4.53 17.81 1.33
CA ALA A 147 5.18 18.04 0.05
C ALA A 147 4.55 19.24 -0.70
N THR A 148 3.20 19.32 -0.73
CA THR A 148 2.48 20.42 -1.38
C THR A 148 2.73 21.76 -0.68
N LEU A 149 2.73 21.79 0.65
CA LEU A 149 3.00 23.00 1.45
C LEU A 149 4.43 23.50 1.25
N ILE A 150 5.41 22.60 1.35
CA ILE A 150 6.83 22.93 1.16
C ILE A 150 7.07 23.38 -0.29
N GLY A 151 6.54 22.64 -1.25
CA GLY A 151 6.68 22.95 -2.66
C GLY A 151 6.04 24.26 -3.07
N GLY A 152 4.91 24.62 -2.46
CA GLY A 152 4.23 25.89 -2.71
C GLY A 152 4.96 27.11 -2.16
N ARG A 153 5.75 26.94 -1.08
CA ARG A 153 6.45 28.09 -0.43
C ARG A 153 7.92 28.18 -0.75
N LEU A 154 8.60 27.04 -0.91
CA LEU A 154 10.06 26.96 -1.04
C LEU A 154 10.51 26.36 -2.38
N GLY A 155 9.57 26.03 -3.25
CA GLY A 155 9.83 25.31 -4.48
C GLY A 155 9.79 23.79 -4.30
N TRP A 156 9.43 23.07 -5.36
CA TRP A 156 9.24 21.63 -5.33
C TRP A 156 10.54 20.87 -4.97
N GLN A 157 11.71 21.41 -5.32
CA GLN A 157 13.03 20.85 -4.97
C GLN A 157 13.19 20.73 -3.44
N ALA A 158 12.71 21.72 -2.68
CA ALA A 158 12.82 21.76 -1.23
C ALA A 158 12.09 20.56 -0.57
N ALA A 159 11.01 20.06 -1.15
CA ALA A 159 10.33 18.87 -0.66
C ALA A 159 11.24 17.63 -0.78
N PHE A 160 11.93 17.43 -1.89
CA PHE A 160 12.87 16.30 -2.06
C PHE A 160 14.13 16.46 -1.20
N TRP A 161 14.63 17.69 -1.01
CA TRP A 161 15.68 17.97 -0.03
C TRP A 161 15.25 17.62 1.40
N GLY A 162 14.01 17.96 1.77
CA GLY A 162 13.44 17.60 3.07
C GLY A 162 13.38 16.09 3.28
N ILE A 163 12.96 15.34 2.24
CA ILE A 163 12.96 13.86 2.26
C ILE A 163 14.39 13.31 2.37
N ALA A 164 15.35 13.91 1.66
CA ALA A 164 16.76 13.52 1.76
C ALA A 164 17.30 13.72 3.18
N VAL A 165 16.98 14.84 3.85
CA VAL A 165 17.33 15.09 5.25
C VAL A 165 16.68 14.07 6.19
N LEU A 166 15.39 13.78 6.01
CA LEU A 166 14.69 12.75 6.79
C LEU A 166 15.35 11.37 6.58
N THR A 167 15.81 11.08 5.37
CA THR A 167 16.53 9.83 5.05
C THR A 167 17.84 9.73 5.82
N VAL A 168 18.62 10.81 5.90
CA VAL A 168 19.87 10.85 6.67
C VAL A 168 19.60 10.66 8.16
N ILE A 169 18.56 11.32 8.69
CA ILE A 169 18.16 11.17 10.11
C ILE A 169 17.75 9.71 10.37
N ALA A 170 16.90 9.11 9.54
CA ALA A 170 16.46 7.73 9.69
C ALA A 170 17.64 6.74 9.57
N ALA A 171 18.58 6.97 8.65
CA ALA A 171 19.81 6.19 8.51
C ALA A 171 20.69 6.29 9.75
N GLY A 172 20.92 7.50 10.27
CA GLY A 172 21.69 7.74 11.50
C GLY A 172 21.08 7.06 12.72
N LEU A 173 19.76 7.17 12.88
CA LEU A 173 19.04 6.47 13.95
C LEU A 173 19.09 4.94 13.76
N THR A 174 19.02 4.45 12.54
CA THR A 174 19.19 3.01 12.23
C THR A 174 20.60 2.55 12.60
N LEU A 175 21.61 3.34 12.26
CA LEU A 175 23.01 3.06 12.63
C LEU A 175 23.21 3.03 14.15
N ALA A 176 22.55 3.89 14.89
CA ALA A 176 22.71 4.01 16.35
C ALA A 176 21.90 2.97 17.13
N LEU A 177 20.66 2.68 16.71
CA LEU A 177 19.68 1.97 17.54
C LEU A 177 19.29 0.57 17.01
N VAL A 178 19.50 0.29 15.72
CA VAL A 178 19.18 -1.04 15.16
C VAL A 178 20.41 -1.94 15.28
N ARG A 179 20.28 -2.98 16.10
CA ARG A 179 21.29 -4.03 16.24
C ARG A 179 20.94 -5.21 15.32
N ASN A 180 21.97 -5.92 14.82
CA ASN A 180 21.71 -7.14 14.08
C ASN A 180 21.13 -8.18 15.04
N PRO A 181 19.99 -8.81 14.72
CA PRO A 181 19.55 -9.98 15.47
C PRO A 181 20.58 -11.09 15.34
N VAL A 182 20.69 -11.91 16.38
CA VAL A 182 21.53 -13.13 16.35
C VAL A 182 21.04 -13.96 15.17
N ALA A 183 21.96 -14.42 14.34
CA ALA A 183 21.65 -15.21 13.15
C ALA A 183 20.91 -16.49 13.54
N GLU A 184 19.63 -16.61 13.13
CA GLU A 184 19.00 -17.92 13.08
C GLU A 184 19.39 -18.57 11.74
N PRO A 185 19.91 -19.81 11.75
CA PRO A 185 20.12 -20.53 10.51
C PRO A 185 18.76 -20.99 10.01
N ASP A 186 18.28 -20.55 8.86
CA ASP A 186 17.63 -21.41 7.88
C ASP A 186 17.20 -20.68 6.61
N SER A 187 18.04 -20.82 5.58
CA SER A 187 17.63 -20.53 4.20
C SER A 187 17.29 -21.81 3.40
N ALA A 188 17.49 -22.99 3.96
CA ALA A 188 17.33 -24.25 3.23
C ALA A 188 15.88 -24.76 3.17
N GLU A 189 15.06 -24.49 4.18
CA GLU A 189 13.66 -24.94 4.22
C GLU A 189 12.72 -24.16 3.28
N VAL A 190 13.11 -22.96 2.82
CA VAL A 190 12.27 -22.10 1.99
C VAL A 190 12.04 -22.69 0.59
N ARG A 191 13.01 -23.41 0.02
CA ARG A 191 12.92 -23.93 -1.35
C ARG A 191 11.96 -25.11 -1.54
N THR A 192 11.80 -25.97 -0.57
CA THR A 192 10.98 -27.19 -0.69
C THR A 192 9.49 -26.93 -0.53
N ARG A 193 9.09 -25.78 0.02
CA ARG A 193 7.68 -25.41 0.24
C ARG A 193 7.02 -24.68 -0.94
N LEU A 194 7.80 -24.16 -1.90
CA LEU A 194 7.29 -23.30 -2.97
C LEU A 194 6.35 -24.00 -3.96
N THR A 195 6.60 -25.26 -4.31
CA THR A 195 5.78 -25.99 -5.30
C THR A 195 4.35 -26.27 -4.83
N GLY A 196 4.16 -26.54 -3.54
CA GLY A 196 2.82 -26.70 -2.94
C GLY A 196 2.06 -25.37 -2.77
N GLU A 197 2.80 -24.26 -2.62
CA GLU A 197 2.20 -22.93 -2.48
C GLU A 197 1.66 -22.38 -3.82
N LEU A 198 2.31 -22.71 -4.94
CA LEU A 198 1.88 -22.26 -6.26
C LEU A 198 0.52 -22.84 -6.70
N ALA A 199 0.18 -24.05 -6.22
CA ALA A 199 -1.11 -24.68 -6.54
C ALA A 199 -2.32 -23.86 -6.03
N VAL A 200 -2.15 -23.08 -4.96
CA VAL A 200 -3.21 -22.21 -4.41
C VAL A 200 -3.63 -21.13 -5.42
N PHE A 201 -2.71 -20.64 -6.26
CA PHE A 201 -3.01 -19.61 -7.28
C PHE A 201 -3.82 -20.13 -8.47
N ARG A 202 -4.08 -21.43 -8.57
CA ARG A 202 -5.04 -22.01 -9.54
C ARG A 202 -6.50 -21.88 -9.08
N ARG A 203 -6.76 -21.47 -7.85
CA ARG A 203 -8.12 -21.29 -7.32
C ARG A 203 -8.76 -20.03 -7.90
N PRO A 204 -9.90 -20.13 -8.64
CA PRO A 204 -10.53 -18.98 -9.26
C PRO A 204 -11.00 -17.94 -8.23
N GLN A 205 -11.37 -18.39 -7.04
CA GLN A 205 -11.77 -17.49 -5.94
C GLN A 205 -10.63 -16.58 -5.46
N LEU A 206 -9.39 -17.10 -5.42
CA LEU A 206 -8.21 -16.31 -5.08
C LEU A 206 -7.89 -15.31 -6.19
N LEU A 207 -7.91 -15.74 -7.45
CA LEU A 207 -7.68 -14.85 -8.60
C LEU A 207 -8.72 -13.72 -8.65
N LEU A 208 -9.98 -14.05 -8.42
CA LEU A 208 -11.05 -13.04 -8.34
C LEU A 208 -10.82 -12.06 -7.17
N ALA A 209 -10.37 -12.54 -6.00
CA ALA A 209 -10.06 -11.69 -4.86
C ALA A 209 -8.89 -10.74 -5.16
N LEU A 210 -7.82 -11.24 -5.81
CA LEU A 210 -6.67 -10.45 -6.22
C LEU A 210 -7.06 -9.41 -7.28
N ALA A 211 -7.79 -9.80 -8.34
CA ALA A 211 -8.28 -8.89 -9.37
C ALA A 211 -9.21 -7.82 -8.79
N SER A 212 -10.09 -8.19 -7.84
CA SER A 212 -10.92 -7.22 -7.12
C SER A 212 -10.08 -6.18 -6.36
N SER A 213 -9.00 -6.61 -5.68
CA SER A 213 -8.10 -5.70 -4.98
C SER A 213 -7.45 -4.70 -5.94
N THR A 214 -7.01 -5.16 -7.12
CA THR A 214 -6.49 -4.29 -8.18
C THR A 214 -7.52 -3.25 -8.63
N MET A 215 -8.77 -3.66 -8.84
CA MET A 215 -9.83 -2.74 -9.28
C MET A 215 -10.21 -1.73 -8.18
N ILE A 216 -10.28 -2.15 -6.92
CA ILE A 216 -10.60 -1.25 -5.78
C ILE A 216 -9.51 -0.17 -5.63
N ILE A 217 -8.25 -0.58 -5.66
CA ILE A 217 -7.13 0.36 -5.55
C ILE A 217 -7.01 1.22 -6.79
N GLY A 218 -7.14 0.62 -7.99
CA GLY A 218 -7.10 1.34 -9.27
C GLY A 218 -8.18 2.43 -9.36
N ALA A 219 -9.39 2.15 -8.87
CA ALA A 219 -10.49 3.12 -8.83
C ALA A 219 -10.11 4.38 -8.05
N THR A 220 -9.50 4.21 -6.87
CA THR A 220 -9.11 5.35 -6.03
C THR A 220 -7.88 6.05 -6.58
N PHE A 221 -6.84 5.29 -7.00
CA PHE A 221 -5.59 5.87 -7.48
C PHE A 221 -5.72 6.55 -8.85
N ALA A 222 -6.69 6.19 -9.68
CA ALA A 222 -6.99 6.91 -10.90
C ALA A 222 -7.32 8.39 -10.61
N MET A 223 -8.12 8.68 -9.58
CA MET A 223 -8.44 10.04 -9.15
C MET A 223 -7.35 10.63 -8.25
N PHE A 224 -6.90 9.85 -7.24
CA PHE A 224 -6.00 10.33 -6.19
C PHE A 224 -4.65 10.83 -6.74
N SER A 225 -4.10 10.16 -7.76
CA SER A 225 -2.84 10.57 -8.39
C SER A 225 -2.90 11.98 -8.98
N PHE A 226 -4.09 12.43 -9.38
CA PHE A 226 -4.32 13.73 -9.99
C PHE A 226 -5.11 14.67 -9.07
N LEU A 227 -5.25 14.35 -7.79
CA LEU A 227 -6.10 15.11 -6.87
C LEU A 227 -5.65 16.56 -6.77
N THR A 228 -4.35 16.84 -6.66
CA THR A 228 -3.81 18.20 -6.59
C THR A 228 -4.19 19.05 -7.82
N PRO A 229 -3.91 18.65 -9.07
CA PRO A 229 -4.33 19.42 -10.24
C PRO A 229 -5.84 19.49 -10.42
N ILE A 230 -6.63 18.50 -9.98
CA ILE A 230 -8.09 18.57 -9.99
C ILE A 230 -8.57 19.68 -9.05
N LEU A 231 -8.09 19.70 -7.80
CA LEU A 231 -8.46 20.71 -6.81
C LEU A 231 -8.06 22.12 -7.24
N THR A 232 -6.90 22.28 -7.89
CA THR A 232 -6.44 23.61 -8.32
C THR A 232 -7.10 24.08 -9.62
N ARG A 233 -7.19 23.22 -10.66
CA ARG A 233 -7.62 23.62 -12.02
C ARG A 233 -9.10 23.41 -12.30
N ILE A 234 -9.76 22.46 -11.61
CA ILE A 234 -11.20 22.20 -11.78
C ILE A 234 -11.98 22.84 -10.64
N SER A 235 -11.62 22.53 -9.38
CA SER A 235 -12.35 23.04 -8.23
C SER A 235 -12.00 24.48 -7.85
N GLY A 236 -10.91 25.04 -8.41
CA GLY A 236 -10.52 26.45 -8.23
C GLY A 236 -9.96 26.81 -6.85
N PHE A 237 -9.50 25.81 -6.07
CA PHE A 237 -8.90 26.08 -4.77
C PHE A 237 -7.50 26.69 -4.89
N GLY A 238 -7.23 27.72 -4.08
CA GLY A 238 -5.92 28.37 -4.01
C GLY A 238 -4.85 27.47 -3.42
N GLY A 239 -3.58 27.76 -3.75
CA GLY A 239 -2.42 26.98 -3.34
C GLY A 239 -2.28 26.80 -1.82
N ASP A 240 -2.71 27.78 -1.00
CA ASP A 240 -2.67 27.68 0.46
C ASP A 240 -3.77 26.77 1.05
N THR A 241 -4.88 26.61 0.33
CA THR A 241 -6.01 25.77 0.76
C THR A 241 -5.78 24.29 0.43
N VAL A 242 -5.16 24.01 -0.71
CA VAL A 242 -4.96 22.62 -1.18
C VAL A 242 -4.22 21.74 -0.16
N PRO A 243 -3.11 22.16 0.48
CA PRO A 243 -2.46 21.33 1.51
C PRO A 243 -3.37 20.97 2.67
N LEU A 244 -4.27 21.86 3.10
CA LEU A 244 -5.25 21.60 4.15
C LEU A 244 -6.31 20.59 3.72
N LEU A 245 -6.78 20.69 2.48
CA LEU A 245 -7.71 19.70 1.90
C LEU A 245 -7.08 18.33 1.78
N LEU A 246 -5.81 18.24 1.38
CA LEU A 246 -5.06 17.00 1.30
C LEU A 246 -4.82 16.40 2.70
N LEU A 247 -4.57 17.23 3.71
CA LEU A 247 -4.49 16.80 5.11
C LEU A 247 -5.84 16.23 5.59
N ALA A 248 -6.94 16.91 5.27
CA ALA A 248 -8.29 16.43 5.60
C ALA A 248 -8.61 15.10 4.90
N TYR A 249 -8.20 14.94 3.62
CA TYR A 249 -8.28 13.66 2.90
C TYR A 249 -7.49 12.56 3.60
N GLY A 250 -6.25 12.83 3.99
CA GLY A 250 -5.42 11.88 4.74
C GLY A 250 -6.04 11.51 6.09
N ALA A 251 -6.63 12.47 6.82
CA ALA A 251 -7.36 12.22 8.07
C ALA A 251 -8.60 11.34 7.84
N ALA A 252 -9.37 11.60 6.77
CA ALA A 252 -10.50 10.75 6.37
C ALA A 252 -10.04 9.31 6.07
N THR A 253 -8.90 9.17 5.36
CA THR A 253 -8.29 7.86 5.08
C THR A 253 -7.88 7.14 6.35
N LEU A 254 -7.27 7.83 7.32
CA LEU A 254 -6.90 7.23 8.61
C LEU A 254 -8.14 6.75 9.38
N LEU A 255 -9.20 7.57 9.47
CA LEU A 255 -10.46 7.22 10.10
C LEU A 255 -11.11 6.01 9.42
N GLY A 256 -11.19 6.02 8.10
CA GLY A 256 -11.74 4.92 7.32
C GLY A 256 -10.97 3.61 7.55
N ASN A 257 -9.64 3.66 7.58
CA ASN A 257 -8.80 2.48 7.82
C ASN A 257 -9.01 1.89 9.23
N ILE A 258 -9.22 2.73 10.25
CA ILE A 258 -9.55 2.28 11.61
C ILE A 258 -10.91 1.59 11.63
N VAL A 259 -11.92 2.17 10.99
CA VAL A 259 -13.28 1.62 10.94
C VAL A 259 -13.29 0.29 10.18
N VAL A 260 -12.71 0.28 8.97
CA VAL A 260 -12.61 -0.93 8.14
C VAL A 260 -11.81 -2.02 8.85
N GLY A 261 -10.67 -1.67 9.46
CA GLY A 261 -9.85 -2.65 10.20
C GLY A 261 -10.61 -3.35 11.32
N ARG A 262 -11.46 -2.62 12.07
CA ARG A 262 -12.28 -3.20 13.14
C ARG A 262 -13.42 -4.11 12.63
N LEU A 263 -13.95 -3.81 11.45
CA LEU A 263 -15.09 -4.52 10.88
C LEU A 263 -14.67 -5.65 9.93
N ALA A 264 -13.45 -5.60 9.39
CA ALA A 264 -12.97 -6.49 8.35
C ALA A 264 -13.03 -7.98 8.73
N ASP A 265 -12.65 -8.31 9.97
CA ASP A 265 -12.58 -9.71 10.41
C ASP A 265 -13.96 -10.35 10.54
N ARG A 266 -14.96 -9.60 11.00
CA ARG A 266 -16.32 -10.11 11.27
C ARG A 266 -17.25 -10.00 10.07
N HIS A 267 -17.12 -8.93 9.29
CA HIS A 267 -18.07 -8.57 8.22
C HIS A 267 -17.37 -8.28 6.88
N THR A 268 -16.34 -9.03 6.51
CA THR A 268 -15.49 -8.79 5.31
C THR A 268 -16.30 -8.51 4.05
N GLY A 269 -17.29 -9.35 3.73
CA GLY A 269 -18.11 -9.22 2.52
C GLY A 269 -18.98 -7.96 2.53
N GLY A 270 -19.64 -7.66 3.67
CA GLY A 270 -20.44 -6.46 3.83
C GLY A 270 -19.61 -5.18 3.75
N VAL A 271 -18.46 -5.16 4.42
CA VAL A 271 -17.52 -4.01 4.40
C VAL A 271 -17.02 -3.74 2.99
N LEU A 272 -16.59 -4.77 2.25
CA LEU A 272 -16.13 -4.62 0.88
C LEU A 272 -17.26 -4.13 -0.03
N LEU A 273 -18.45 -4.69 0.05
CA LEU A 273 -19.56 -4.27 -0.81
C LEU A 273 -19.99 -2.84 -0.51
N ILE A 274 -20.25 -2.51 0.76
CA ILE A 274 -20.67 -1.16 1.16
C ILE A 274 -19.55 -0.16 0.81
N GLY A 275 -18.30 -0.47 1.16
CA GLY A 275 -17.18 0.43 0.89
C GLY A 275 -16.95 0.68 -0.59
N THR A 276 -16.99 -0.36 -1.43
CA THR A 276 -16.81 -0.19 -2.89
C THR A 276 -17.99 0.53 -3.54
N THR A 277 -19.23 0.28 -3.07
CA THR A 277 -20.42 0.99 -3.56
C THR A 277 -20.41 2.47 -3.16
N LEU A 278 -20.03 2.78 -1.92
CA LEU A 278 -19.85 4.15 -1.46
C LEU A 278 -18.71 4.85 -2.24
N ASN A 279 -17.60 4.16 -2.49
CA ASN A 279 -16.50 4.70 -3.29
C ASN A 279 -16.96 5.04 -4.71
N LEU A 280 -17.75 4.17 -5.34
CA LEU A 280 -18.37 4.43 -6.63
C LEU A 280 -19.28 5.67 -6.57
N ALA A 281 -20.17 5.76 -5.57
CA ALA A 281 -21.07 6.89 -5.41
C ALA A 281 -20.31 8.21 -5.21
N PHE A 282 -19.26 8.21 -4.40
CA PHE A 282 -18.43 9.39 -4.17
C PHE A 282 -17.61 9.78 -5.42
N LEU A 283 -17.10 8.81 -6.18
CA LEU A 283 -16.40 9.07 -7.45
C LEU A 283 -17.36 9.69 -8.48
N VAL A 284 -18.58 9.18 -8.59
CA VAL A 284 -19.62 9.75 -9.48
C VAL A 284 -19.97 11.18 -9.04
N GLY A 285 -20.23 11.39 -7.75
CA GLY A 285 -20.53 12.72 -7.22
C GLY A 285 -19.38 13.70 -7.45
N PHE A 286 -18.14 13.25 -7.27
CA PHE A 286 -16.94 14.06 -7.54
C PHE A 286 -16.80 14.39 -9.04
N ALA A 287 -17.05 13.42 -9.94
CA ALA A 287 -17.00 13.63 -11.38
C ALA A 287 -18.01 14.71 -11.85
N LEU A 288 -19.21 14.71 -11.24
CA LEU A 288 -20.29 15.61 -11.62
C LEU A 288 -20.15 17.02 -11.00
N LEU A 289 -19.61 17.12 -9.79
CA LEU A 289 -19.64 18.34 -8.97
C LEU A 289 -18.25 18.82 -8.52
N ALA A 290 -17.16 18.37 -9.20
CA ALA A 290 -15.80 18.78 -8.88
C ALA A 290 -15.54 20.29 -9.06
N ASP A 291 -16.31 20.98 -9.88
CA ASP A 291 -16.25 22.43 -10.13
C ASP A 291 -16.97 23.26 -9.05
N VAL A 292 -17.77 22.63 -8.19
CA VAL A 292 -18.43 23.31 -7.08
C VAL A 292 -17.65 23.04 -5.79
N PRO A 293 -17.06 24.06 -5.12
CA PRO A 293 -16.10 23.85 -4.03
C PRO A 293 -16.59 22.97 -2.88
N LEU A 294 -17.78 23.22 -2.34
CA LEU A 294 -18.28 22.47 -1.18
C LEU A 294 -18.58 21.00 -1.50
N PRO A 295 -19.35 20.66 -2.55
CA PRO A 295 -19.51 19.26 -2.99
C PRO A 295 -18.18 18.58 -3.31
N ALA A 296 -17.24 19.25 -3.98
CA ALA A 296 -15.93 18.68 -4.28
C ALA A 296 -15.20 18.20 -3.01
N VAL A 297 -15.21 19.01 -1.94
CA VAL A 297 -14.62 18.63 -0.65
C VAL A 297 -15.35 17.44 -0.05
N VAL A 298 -16.69 17.44 -0.02
CA VAL A 298 -17.49 16.36 0.57
C VAL A 298 -17.22 15.03 -0.13
N PHE A 299 -17.27 15.01 -1.46
CA PHE A 299 -17.03 13.78 -2.22
C PHE A 299 -15.57 13.33 -2.14
N MET A 300 -14.62 14.26 -2.18
CA MET A 300 -13.20 13.95 -1.96
C MET A 300 -12.96 13.28 -0.61
N LEU A 301 -13.51 13.83 0.47
CA LEU A 301 -13.39 13.24 1.81
C LEU A 301 -14.07 11.87 1.88
N GLY A 302 -15.21 11.70 1.22
CA GLY A 302 -15.91 10.43 1.07
C GLY A 302 -15.03 9.37 0.40
N ILE A 303 -14.35 9.72 -0.71
CA ILE A 303 -13.40 8.83 -1.38
C ILE A 303 -12.23 8.49 -0.45
N GLY A 304 -11.70 9.47 0.29
CA GLY A 304 -10.66 9.24 1.30
C GLY A 304 -11.10 8.25 2.36
N LEU A 305 -12.35 8.36 2.83
CA LEU A 305 -12.90 7.50 3.87
C LEU A 305 -13.04 6.03 3.45
N VAL A 306 -13.37 5.75 2.18
CA VAL A 306 -13.72 4.38 1.72
C VAL A 306 -12.85 3.84 0.58
N GLY A 307 -11.94 4.62 0.00
CA GLY A 307 -11.11 4.20 -1.15
C GLY A 307 -9.98 3.24 -0.74
N ILE A 308 -8.83 3.80 -0.42
CA ILE A 308 -7.62 3.03 -0.03
C ILE A 308 -7.85 2.23 1.27
N THR A 309 -8.78 2.65 2.08
CA THR A 309 -9.10 2.11 3.42
C THR A 309 -9.66 0.69 3.40
N MET A 310 -10.06 0.17 2.21
CA MET A 310 -10.52 -1.21 2.05
C MET A 310 -9.40 -2.25 2.17
N ASN A 311 -8.14 -1.84 2.30
CA ASN A 311 -6.98 -2.72 2.33
C ASN A 311 -7.06 -3.85 3.38
N PRO A 312 -7.44 -3.62 4.66
CA PRO A 312 -7.61 -4.70 5.63
C PRO A 312 -8.65 -5.74 5.20
N ALA A 313 -9.79 -5.30 4.68
CA ALA A 313 -10.85 -6.21 4.25
C ALA A 313 -10.45 -6.99 2.98
N MET A 314 -9.71 -6.38 2.05
CA MET A 314 -9.13 -7.07 0.90
C MET A 314 -8.13 -8.15 1.34
N ALA A 315 -7.25 -7.83 2.29
CA ALA A 315 -6.27 -8.78 2.82
C ALA A 315 -6.97 -10.00 3.46
N VAL A 316 -7.98 -9.79 4.30
CA VAL A 316 -8.77 -10.86 4.91
C VAL A 316 -9.46 -11.72 3.83
N ARG A 317 -10.05 -11.10 2.79
CA ARG A 317 -10.67 -11.83 1.68
C ARG A 317 -9.68 -12.72 0.94
N VAL A 318 -8.50 -12.19 0.61
CA VAL A 318 -7.44 -12.92 -0.10
C VAL A 318 -6.92 -14.08 0.75
N GLN A 319 -6.70 -13.87 2.04
CA GLN A 319 -6.25 -14.91 2.97
C GLN A 319 -7.29 -16.03 3.11
N ARG A 320 -8.58 -15.72 3.13
CA ARG A 320 -9.66 -16.73 3.18
C ARG A 320 -9.79 -17.50 1.86
N ALA A 321 -9.61 -16.85 0.73
CA ALA A 321 -9.67 -17.50 -0.59
C ALA A 321 -8.43 -18.34 -0.90
N GLY A 322 -7.29 -17.96 -0.35
CA GLY A 322 -6.00 -18.63 -0.55
C GLY A 322 -5.46 -19.30 0.69
N SER A 323 -4.59 -18.60 1.38
CA SER A 323 -3.99 -19.02 2.64
C SER A 323 -3.38 -17.80 3.35
N THR A 324 -3.07 -17.95 4.66
CA THR A 324 -2.35 -16.92 5.44
C THR A 324 -0.84 -16.95 5.21
N ARG A 325 -0.35 -17.72 4.24
CA ARG A 325 1.08 -17.89 3.97
C ARG A 325 1.70 -16.61 3.39
N PRO A 326 3.00 -16.37 3.62
CA PRO A 326 3.69 -15.17 3.16
C PRO A 326 3.59 -14.93 1.66
N LEU A 327 3.67 -15.98 0.83
CA LEU A 327 3.61 -15.85 -0.63
C LEU A 327 2.28 -15.25 -1.10
N VAL A 328 1.15 -15.66 -0.52
CA VAL A 328 -0.18 -15.11 -0.88
C VAL A 328 -0.27 -13.62 -0.52
N ASN A 329 0.26 -13.22 0.63
CA ASN A 329 0.29 -11.82 1.03
C ASN A 329 1.21 -10.98 0.13
N THR A 330 2.37 -11.52 -0.28
CA THR A 330 3.29 -10.83 -1.20
C THR A 330 2.66 -10.63 -2.57
N VAL A 331 2.03 -11.68 -3.12
CA VAL A 331 1.31 -11.58 -4.39
C VAL A 331 0.14 -10.60 -4.28
N HIS A 332 -0.60 -10.59 -3.16
CA HIS A 332 -1.65 -9.61 -2.93
C HIS A 332 -1.10 -8.18 -2.95
N ALA A 333 0.03 -7.92 -2.29
CA ALA A 333 0.67 -6.61 -2.34
C ALA A 333 1.05 -6.19 -3.77
N SER A 334 1.53 -7.14 -4.60
CA SER A 334 1.81 -6.89 -6.03
C SER A 334 0.54 -6.52 -6.82
N PHE A 335 -0.61 -7.15 -6.54
CA PHE A 335 -1.88 -6.81 -7.16
C PHE A 335 -2.44 -5.46 -6.70
N ILE A 336 -2.18 -5.06 -5.45
CA ILE A 336 -2.45 -3.69 -4.96
C ILE A 336 -1.62 -2.68 -5.76
N THR A 337 -0.32 -2.91 -5.90
CA THR A 337 0.56 -2.02 -6.67
C THR A 337 0.20 -2.00 -8.16
N LEU A 338 -0.26 -3.13 -8.72
CA LEU A 338 -0.81 -3.18 -10.09
C LEU A 338 -2.03 -2.25 -10.23
N GLY A 339 -2.88 -2.15 -9.20
CA GLY A 339 -3.98 -1.18 -9.16
C GLY A 339 -3.48 0.26 -9.24
N VAL A 340 -2.41 0.59 -8.50
CA VAL A 340 -1.76 1.91 -8.59
C VAL A 340 -1.23 2.18 -10.00
N ILE A 341 -0.53 1.21 -10.60
CA ILE A 341 0.02 1.30 -11.96
C ILE A 341 -1.10 1.55 -12.98
N LEU A 342 -2.16 0.75 -12.95
CA LEU A 342 -3.28 0.89 -13.88
C LEU A 342 -4.03 2.20 -13.66
N GLY A 343 -4.32 2.57 -12.41
CA GLY A 343 -5.02 3.82 -12.08
C GLY A 343 -4.25 5.06 -12.54
N SER A 344 -3.00 5.18 -12.14
CA SER A 344 -2.16 6.34 -12.49
C SER A 344 -1.75 6.34 -13.97
N GLY A 345 -1.35 5.17 -14.52
CA GLY A 345 -0.86 5.07 -15.90
C GLY A 345 -1.95 5.30 -16.93
N LEU A 346 -3.09 4.59 -16.81
CA LEU A 346 -4.22 4.81 -17.72
C LEU A 346 -4.84 6.19 -17.49
N GLY A 347 -4.89 6.68 -16.23
CA GLY A 347 -5.31 8.04 -15.94
C GLY A 347 -4.46 9.07 -16.68
N SER A 348 -3.12 8.93 -16.64
CA SER A 348 -2.19 9.77 -17.40
C SER A 348 -2.45 9.72 -18.91
N ALA A 349 -2.63 8.51 -19.46
CA ALA A 349 -2.83 8.30 -20.90
C ALA A 349 -4.13 8.94 -21.42
N LEU A 350 -5.16 9.10 -20.59
CA LEU A 350 -6.45 9.64 -20.99
C LEU A 350 -6.50 11.18 -20.93
N ILE A 351 -5.64 11.84 -20.17
CA ILE A 351 -5.65 13.31 -19.97
C ILE A 351 -5.50 14.08 -21.29
N PRO A 352 -4.56 13.76 -22.21
CA PRO A 352 -4.37 14.55 -23.43
C PRO A 352 -5.61 14.63 -24.32
N GLY A 353 -6.41 13.54 -24.39
CA GLY A 353 -7.61 13.50 -25.22
C GLY A 353 -8.91 13.93 -24.53
N HIS A 354 -8.98 13.82 -23.19
CA HIS A 354 -10.24 13.93 -22.45
C HIS A 354 -10.16 14.87 -21.21
N GLY A 355 -8.99 15.47 -20.97
CA GLY A 355 -8.79 16.41 -19.86
C GLY A 355 -8.70 15.76 -18.48
N LEU A 356 -8.56 16.59 -17.45
CA LEU A 356 -8.35 16.16 -16.04
C LEU A 356 -9.54 15.44 -15.40
N ARG A 357 -10.72 15.43 -16.02
CA ARG A 357 -11.87 14.63 -15.54
C ARG A 357 -11.77 13.15 -15.95
N ALA A 358 -11.00 12.83 -17.00
CA ALA A 358 -10.86 11.47 -17.50
C ALA A 358 -10.34 10.47 -16.45
N PRO A 359 -9.36 10.78 -15.62
CA PRO A 359 -8.94 9.93 -14.51
C PRO A 359 -10.08 9.60 -13.52
N ILE A 360 -10.98 10.54 -13.24
CA ILE A 360 -12.12 10.30 -12.33
C ILE A 360 -13.09 9.31 -12.98
N VAL A 361 -13.40 9.49 -14.28
CA VAL A 361 -14.27 8.60 -15.05
C VAL A 361 -13.67 7.20 -15.16
N LEU A 362 -12.36 7.08 -15.36
CA LEU A 362 -11.63 5.81 -15.29
C LEU A 362 -11.81 5.14 -13.91
N GLY A 363 -11.68 5.91 -12.84
CA GLY A 363 -11.91 5.45 -11.47
C GLY A 363 -13.32 4.89 -11.27
N ILE A 364 -14.34 5.55 -11.85
CA ILE A 364 -15.73 5.06 -11.84
C ILE A 364 -15.81 3.71 -12.56
N GLY A 365 -15.19 3.55 -13.73
CA GLY A 365 -15.14 2.27 -14.46
C GLY A 365 -14.53 1.15 -13.61
N PHE A 366 -13.40 1.39 -12.98
CA PHE A 366 -12.78 0.43 -12.07
C PHE A 366 -13.65 0.13 -10.85
N ALA A 367 -14.31 1.14 -10.26
CA ALA A 367 -15.19 0.95 -9.13
C ALA A 367 -16.42 0.09 -9.48
N VAL A 368 -17.00 0.25 -10.67
CA VAL A 368 -18.08 -0.60 -11.18
C VAL A 368 -17.62 -2.06 -11.27
N VAL A 369 -16.46 -2.31 -11.89
CA VAL A 369 -15.87 -3.65 -11.97
C VAL A 369 -15.60 -4.21 -10.58
N ALA A 370 -15.10 -3.40 -9.65
CA ALA A 370 -14.86 -3.79 -8.27
C ALA A 370 -16.16 -4.23 -7.57
N VAL A 371 -17.25 -3.44 -7.67
CA VAL A 371 -18.56 -3.80 -7.11
C VAL A 371 -19.05 -5.12 -7.69
N ILE A 372 -19.03 -5.29 -9.02
CA ILE A 372 -19.46 -6.53 -9.68
C ILE A 372 -18.64 -7.72 -9.16
N SER A 373 -17.33 -7.57 -8.98
CA SER A 373 -16.43 -8.64 -8.53
C SER A 373 -16.64 -9.03 -7.05
N VAL A 374 -17.27 -8.18 -6.25
CA VAL A 374 -17.59 -8.44 -4.84
C VAL A 374 -18.98 -9.09 -4.67
N LEU A 375 -19.93 -8.86 -5.60
CA LEU A 375 -21.29 -9.40 -5.53
C LEU A 375 -21.39 -10.92 -5.29
N PRO A 376 -20.55 -11.79 -5.90
CA PRO A 376 -20.61 -13.23 -5.66
C PRO A 376 -20.39 -13.64 -4.20
N MET A 377 -19.71 -12.78 -3.39
CA MET A 377 -19.52 -13.06 -1.96
C MET A 377 -20.85 -13.09 -1.18
N LEU A 378 -21.86 -12.35 -1.64
CA LEU A 378 -23.16 -12.32 -0.99
C LEU A 378 -23.92 -13.64 -1.12
N ARG A 379 -23.66 -14.40 -2.19
CA ARG A 379 -24.29 -15.69 -2.46
C ARG A 379 -23.68 -16.82 -1.64
N ASN A 380 -22.52 -16.62 -1.02
CA ASN A 380 -21.82 -17.66 -0.29
C ASN A 380 -21.76 -17.31 1.23
N PRO A 381 -22.61 -17.93 2.10
CA PRO A 381 -22.71 -17.61 3.52
C PRO A 381 -21.39 -17.76 4.28
N HIS A 382 -20.54 -18.73 3.90
CA HIS A 382 -19.24 -18.96 4.52
C HIS A 382 -18.24 -17.82 4.28
N LEU A 383 -18.33 -17.15 3.15
CA LEU A 383 -17.50 -15.97 2.83
C LEU A 383 -18.06 -14.70 3.46
N ARG A 384 -19.36 -14.66 3.77
CA ARG A 384 -20.05 -13.51 4.37
C ARG A 384 -19.76 -13.34 5.85
N ASN A 385 -19.78 -14.41 6.65
CA ASN A 385 -19.80 -14.36 8.11
C ASN A 385 -18.53 -14.90 8.80
N GLY A 386 -17.48 -15.27 8.05
CA GLY A 386 -16.19 -15.63 8.66
C GLY A 386 -16.15 -16.95 9.45
N THR A 387 -17.18 -17.78 9.35
CA THR A 387 -17.11 -19.14 9.91
C THR A 387 -16.10 -19.95 9.12
N ARG A 388 -15.03 -20.39 9.80
CA ARG A 388 -14.14 -21.41 9.24
C ARG A 388 -15.01 -22.62 8.91
N PRO A 389 -14.85 -23.30 7.74
CA PRO A 389 -15.35 -24.65 7.61
C PRO A 389 -14.74 -25.45 8.77
N GLU A 390 -15.54 -26.04 9.62
CA GLU A 390 -15.09 -27.08 10.53
C GLU A 390 -14.38 -28.12 9.65
N VAL A 391 -13.08 -28.24 9.83
CA VAL A 391 -12.36 -29.39 9.35
C VAL A 391 -12.93 -30.53 10.18
N GLU A 392 -13.84 -31.31 9.61
CA GLU A 392 -14.21 -32.61 10.17
C GLU A 392 -12.89 -33.35 10.40
N MET A 393 -12.45 -33.36 11.65
CA MET A 393 -11.40 -34.27 12.05
C MET A 393 -11.99 -35.66 11.85
N PRO A 394 -11.30 -36.55 11.11
CA PRO A 394 -11.71 -37.94 11.01
C PRO A 394 -11.87 -38.43 12.46
N SER A 395 -13.05 -38.92 12.76
CA SER A 395 -13.34 -39.54 14.06
C SER A 395 -12.27 -40.57 14.34
N VAL A 396 -11.39 -40.30 15.31
CA VAL A 396 -10.49 -41.29 15.86
C VAL A 396 -11.40 -42.38 16.41
N GLY A 397 -11.43 -43.50 15.72
CA GLY A 397 -12.22 -44.65 16.13
C GLY A 397 -11.93 -44.93 17.60
N SER A 398 -12.99 -44.98 18.38
CA SER A 398 -12.94 -45.42 19.76
C SER A 398 -12.53 -46.92 19.75
N GLU A 399 -11.25 -47.19 19.85
CA GLU A 399 -10.78 -48.51 20.25
C GLU A 399 -11.28 -48.77 21.67
N GLN A 400 -12.24 -49.70 21.77
CA GLN A 400 -12.71 -50.25 23.05
C GLN A 400 -11.56 -50.88 23.79
N PRO A 401 -11.38 -50.62 25.08
CA PRO A 401 -10.39 -51.33 25.88
C PRO A 401 -10.81 -52.79 25.97
N GLY A 402 -10.01 -53.66 25.35
CA GLY A 402 -10.14 -55.11 25.46
C GLY A 402 -10.11 -55.54 26.94
N THR A 403 -11.18 -56.24 27.36
CA THR A 403 -11.29 -56.92 28.63
C THR A 403 -10.18 -57.95 28.76
N MET A 404 -9.16 -57.70 29.58
CA MET A 404 -8.23 -58.73 30.06
C MET A 404 -8.96 -59.65 31.03
N SER A 405 -9.30 -60.85 30.57
CA SER A 405 -9.77 -61.93 31.40
C SER A 405 -8.59 -62.43 32.29
N ALA A 406 -8.82 -62.34 33.60
CA ALA A 406 -7.96 -62.98 34.58
C ALA A 406 -8.17 -64.51 34.50
N GLY A 407 -7.13 -65.23 34.11
CA GLY A 407 -6.98 -66.71 34.27
C GLY A 407 -6.07 -66.98 35.43
N ALA A 408 -6.66 -67.35 36.54
CA ALA A 408 -5.95 -67.99 37.64
C ALA A 408 -5.67 -69.46 37.28
N SER A 409 -4.50 -69.97 37.60
CA SER A 409 -4.31 -71.26 38.34
C SER A 409 -2.89 -71.79 38.21
N ASN A 410 -2.38 -72.14 39.39
CA ASN A 410 -1.30 -73.03 39.81
C ASN A 410 0.14 -72.54 39.60
#